data_71006465127f02140db48d1e90619c6d
#
_entry.id   71006465127f02140db48d1e90619c6d
#
_cell.length_a   1.000
_cell.length_b   1.000
_cell.length_c   1.000
_cell.angle_alpha   90.00
_cell.angle_beta   90.00
_cell.angle_gamma   90.00
#
_symmetry.space_group_name_H-M   'P 1'
#
loop_
_entity.id
_entity.type
_entity.pdbx_description
1 polymer ?
#
loop_
_entity_poly.entity_id
_entity_poly.type
_entity_poly.pdbx_seq_one_letter_code
_entity_poly.pdbx_strand_id
1 'polypeptide(L)'
;GYIITNSHVILNSKSVSVQVKTYDGELHDAVVVGFDKTTDLAVLKIDGTGYMPAEFGDSDDLRMGQWVVAIGNPGGEQFSGSITRGVISGLNRSVGSYSSNGMTYIQTDAAINPGNSGGPLVNLHGQVIGISSAKIVSEQYEGMGFAIPITGAKSIIDDLLAGGYVQGRVRFGIKGTAITQMQAAMYDVPQGFMISEIDEDSCFNGTDVQAYDIITAIDDTETKSLEELANTLLNYKPGDTAEIHLFRPNESGVGGEEFTVTVTLLEDKGETQG
;
A
#
# COMPACT_ATOMS: atom_id res chain seq x y z
N GLY A 1 -4.37 -7.23 -22.72
CA GLY A 1 -4.50 -8.35 -21.79
C GLY A 1 -3.85 -8.05 -20.41
N TYR A 2 -3.49 -6.80 -20.15
CA TYR A 2 -3.11 -6.37 -18.80
C TYR A 2 -4.36 -6.03 -17.98
N ILE A 3 -4.33 -6.40 -16.69
CA ILE A 3 -5.44 -6.17 -15.76
C ILE A 3 -4.87 -5.52 -14.52
N ILE A 4 -5.50 -4.43 -14.09
CA ILE A 4 -5.17 -3.72 -12.87
C ILE A 4 -6.16 -4.16 -11.79
N THR A 5 -5.65 -4.41 -10.59
CA THR A 5 -6.45 -4.79 -9.42
C THR A 5 -5.75 -4.35 -8.13
N ASN A 6 -6.33 -4.65 -6.96
CA ASN A 6 -5.63 -4.46 -5.69
C ASN A 6 -4.68 -5.62 -5.39
N SER A 7 -3.58 -5.32 -4.69
CA SER A 7 -2.59 -6.34 -4.31
C SER A 7 -3.15 -7.34 -3.29
N HIS A 8 -4.04 -6.91 -2.39
CA HIS A 8 -4.68 -7.81 -1.43
C HIS A 8 -5.59 -8.85 -2.11
N VAL A 9 -6.15 -8.55 -3.30
CA VAL A 9 -6.98 -9.50 -4.08
C VAL A 9 -6.16 -10.72 -4.52
N ILE A 10 -4.88 -10.52 -4.78
CA ILE A 10 -3.91 -11.58 -5.12
C ILE A 10 -3.07 -12.01 -3.91
N LEU A 11 -3.56 -11.79 -2.69
CA LEU A 11 -2.90 -12.17 -1.43
C LEU A 11 -1.49 -11.58 -1.29
N ASN A 12 -1.18 -10.47 -1.97
CA ASN A 12 0.13 -9.83 -2.00
C ASN A 12 1.27 -10.82 -2.39
N SER A 13 1.03 -11.70 -3.35
CA SER A 13 1.97 -12.76 -3.72
C SER A 13 2.08 -12.91 -5.23
N LYS A 14 3.30 -13.11 -5.73
CA LYS A 14 3.56 -13.51 -7.13
C LYS A 14 3.33 -15.01 -7.38
N SER A 15 3.29 -15.81 -6.33
CA SER A 15 3.20 -17.27 -6.40
C SER A 15 1.76 -17.79 -6.36
N VAL A 16 0.77 -16.90 -6.25
CA VAL A 16 -0.64 -17.28 -6.22
C VAL A 16 -1.12 -17.68 -7.62
N SER A 17 -1.92 -18.74 -7.71
CA SER A 17 -2.62 -19.08 -8.95
C SER A 17 -3.84 -18.15 -9.09
N VAL A 18 -3.86 -17.36 -10.15
CA VAL A 18 -4.93 -16.41 -10.46
C VAL A 18 -5.60 -16.78 -11.76
N GLN A 19 -6.92 -16.79 -11.75
CA GLN A 19 -7.73 -16.90 -12.97
C GLN A 19 -8.57 -15.65 -13.16
N VAL A 20 -8.66 -15.21 -14.40
CA VAL A 20 -9.48 -14.08 -14.83
C VAL A 20 -10.61 -14.60 -15.70
N LYS A 21 -11.83 -14.26 -15.32
CA LYS A 21 -13.02 -14.52 -16.15
C LYS A 21 -13.35 -13.25 -16.93
N THR A 22 -13.28 -13.34 -18.24
CA THR A 22 -13.63 -12.25 -19.15
C THR A 22 -15.15 -12.12 -19.33
N TYR A 23 -15.62 -11.02 -19.92
CA TYR A 23 -17.04 -10.72 -20.08
C TYR A 23 -17.80 -11.78 -20.89
N ASP A 24 -17.15 -12.44 -21.87
CA ASP A 24 -17.68 -13.55 -22.65
C ASP A 24 -17.79 -14.87 -21.87
N GLY A 25 -17.30 -14.88 -20.62
CA GLY A 25 -17.35 -16.03 -19.72
C GLY A 25 -16.14 -16.96 -19.83
N GLU A 26 -15.15 -16.65 -20.68
CA GLU A 26 -13.92 -17.44 -20.79
C GLU A 26 -13.04 -17.26 -19.55
N LEU A 27 -12.39 -18.33 -19.12
CA LEU A 27 -11.43 -18.34 -18.01
C LEU A 27 -10.01 -18.36 -18.56
N HIS A 28 -9.19 -17.43 -18.10
CA HIS A 28 -7.79 -17.29 -18.48
C HIS A 28 -6.91 -17.42 -17.25
N ASP A 29 -5.87 -18.22 -17.33
CA ASP A 29 -4.82 -18.21 -16.32
C ASP A 29 -4.06 -16.88 -16.43
N ALA A 30 -3.80 -16.24 -15.29
CA ALA A 30 -3.14 -14.95 -15.22
C ALA A 30 -1.79 -15.05 -14.53
N VAL A 31 -0.82 -14.33 -15.07
CA VAL A 31 0.50 -14.14 -14.45
C VAL A 31 0.50 -12.83 -13.69
N VAL A 32 1.00 -12.83 -12.46
CA VAL A 32 1.25 -11.59 -11.69
C VAL A 32 2.51 -10.93 -12.25
N VAL A 33 2.33 -9.80 -12.93
CA VAL A 33 3.45 -9.00 -13.47
C VAL A 33 4.20 -8.30 -12.35
N GLY A 34 3.45 -7.66 -11.45
CA GLY A 34 3.99 -6.99 -10.29
C GLY A 34 2.87 -6.56 -9.34
N PHE A 35 3.24 -6.26 -8.11
CA PHE A 35 2.33 -5.70 -7.13
C PHE A 35 3.08 -4.83 -6.13
N ASP A 36 2.34 -3.96 -5.47
CA ASP A 36 2.82 -3.10 -4.41
C ASP A 36 1.84 -3.12 -3.22
N LYS A 37 2.29 -3.66 -2.09
CA LYS A 37 1.50 -3.73 -0.85
C LYS A 37 1.18 -2.36 -0.28
N THR A 38 2.09 -1.42 -0.47
CA THR A 38 2.01 -0.07 0.10
C THR A 38 0.88 0.73 -0.51
N THR A 39 0.73 0.67 -1.83
CA THR A 39 -0.37 1.34 -2.56
C THR A 39 -1.57 0.43 -2.79
N ASP A 40 -1.46 -0.84 -2.42
CA ASP A 40 -2.49 -1.85 -2.64
C ASP A 40 -2.84 -2.04 -4.13
N LEU A 41 -1.84 -1.94 -5.02
CA LEU A 41 -2.00 -2.12 -6.46
C LEU A 41 -1.30 -3.37 -6.97
N ALA A 42 -1.89 -4.02 -7.97
CA ALA A 42 -1.30 -5.14 -8.69
C ALA A 42 -1.62 -5.07 -10.18
N VAL A 43 -0.71 -5.61 -10.98
CA VAL A 43 -0.86 -5.78 -12.42
C VAL A 43 -0.76 -7.26 -12.77
N LEU A 44 -1.77 -7.76 -13.47
CA LEU A 44 -1.85 -9.11 -14.00
C LEU A 44 -1.75 -9.08 -15.51
N LYS A 45 -1.38 -10.22 -16.09
CA LYS A 45 -1.36 -10.44 -17.54
C LYS A 45 -2.06 -11.75 -17.88
N ILE A 46 -3.00 -11.69 -18.82
CA ILE A 46 -3.61 -12.84 -19.47
C ILE A 46 -3.20 -12.90 -20.93
N ASP A 47 -3.12 -14.10 -21.48
CA ASP A 47 -2.88 -14.30 -22.91
C ASP A 47 -4.13 -14.00 -23.72
N GLY A 48 -3.92 -13.69 -25.00
CA GLY A 48 -4.98 -13.38 -25.95
C GLY A 48 -4.87 -11.98 -26.54
N THR A 49 -5.77 -11.68 -27.46
CA THR A 49 -5.86 -10.42 -28.20
C THR A 49 -7.32 -10.00 -28.36
N GLY A 50 -7.55 -8.74 -28.75
CA GLY A 50 -8.91 -8.27 -29.02
C GLY A 50 -9.66 -7.78 -27.78
N TYR A 51 -9.00 -7.71 -26.61
CA TYR A 51 -9.60 -7.11 -25.42
C TYR A 51 -9.80 -5.62 -25.60
N MET A 52 -10.95 -5.13 -25.15
CA MET A 52 -11.25 -3.70 -25.15
C MET A 52 -10.65 -3.07 -23.90
N PRO A 53 -9.64 -2.18 -24.01
CA PRO A 53 -9.06 -1.53 -22.83
C PRO A 53 -10.03 -0.50 -22.25
N ALA A 54 -10.00 -0.34 -20.92
CA ALA A 54 -10.67 0.76 -20.25
C ALA A 54 -9.94 2.08 -20.54
N GLU A 55 -10.70 3.14 -20.71
CA GLU A 55 -10.16 4.51 -20.82
C GLU A 55 -9.92 5.08 -19.41
N PHE A 56 -8.76 5.68 -19.18
CA PHE A 56 -8.48 6.39 -17.94
C PHE A 56 -8.93 7.85 -18.06
N GLY A 57 -9.65 8.31 -17.05
CA GLY A 57 -9.94 9.72 -16.84
C GLY A 57 -8.80 10.42 -16.10
N ASP A 58 -9.07 11.65 -15.69
CA ASP A 58 -8.19 12.44 -14.83
C ASP A 58 -8.82 12.55 -13.44
N SER A 59 -8.14 12.01 -12.42
CA SER A 59 -8.63 12.09 -11.04
C SER A 59 -8.32 13.43 -10.37
N ASP A 60 -7.42 14.24 -10.93
CA ASP A 60 -7.06 15.55 -10.38
C ASP A 60 -8.09 16.63 -10.73
N ASP A 61 -8.87 16.42 -11.81
CA ASP A 61 -9.97 17.27 -12.23
C ASP A 61 -11.31 16.98 -11.56
N LEU A 62 -11.37 16.01 -10.64
CA LEU A 62 -12.60 15.60 -9.96
C LEU A 62 -13.16 16.70 -9.04
N ARG A 63 -14.48 16.72 -8.90
CA ARG A 63 -15.20 17.65 -8.03
C ARG A 63 -16.17 16.92 -7.12
N MET A 64 -16.28 17.38 -5.88
CA MET A 64 -17.30 16.87 -4.95
C MET A 64 -18.71 17.03 -5.54
N GLY A 65 -19.55 16.02 -5.33
CA GLY A 65 -20.90 15.94 -5.90
C GLY A 65 -20.96 15.40 -7.33
N GLN A 66 -19.81 15.14 -7.98
CA GLN A 66 -19.77 14.51 -9.30
C GLN A 66 -20.24 13.05 -9.22
N TRP A 67 -21.13 12.63 -10.12
CA TRP A 67 -21.62 11.27 -10.19
C TRP A 67 -20.56 10.28 -10.59
N VAL A 68 -20.55 9.14 -9.88
CA VAL A 68 -19.64 8.02 -10.11
C VAL A 68 -20.36 6.69 -10.00
N VAL A 69 -19.74 5.67 -10.59
CA VAL A 69 -20.23 4.29 -10.59
C VAL A 69 -19.06 3.38 -10.21
N ALA A 70 -19.26 2.53 -9.21
CA ALA A 70 -18.36 1.45 -8.88
C ALA A 70 -18.87 0.13 -9.48
N ILE A 71 -17.99 -0.66 -10.08
CA ILE A 71 -18.31 -1.92 -10.76
C ILE A 71 -17.52 -3.05 -10.12
N GLY A 72 -18.14 -4.19 -9.87
CA GLY A 72 -17.47 -5.35 -9.29
C GLY A 72 -18.40 -6.53 -9.05
N ASN A 73 -17.94 -7.47 -8.23
CA ASN A 73 -18.63 -8.73 -7.94
C ASN A 73 -18.88 -8.88 -6.42
N PRO A 74 -19.64 -7.95 -5.76
CA PRO A 74 -19.89 -8.04 -4.32
C PRO A 74 -20.60 -9.35 -3.98
N GLY A 75 -19.99 -10.14 -3.06
CA GLY A 75 -20.53 -11.46 -2.70
C GLY A 75 -20.18 -12.58 -3.69
N GLY A 76 -19.25 -12.36 -4.63
CA GLY A 76 -18.70 -13.35 -5.52
C GLY A 76 -19.39 -13.46 -6.88
N GLU A 77 -19.22 -14.58 -7.56
CA GLU A 77 -19.65 -14.79 -8.96
C GLU A 77 -21.17 -14.62 -9.15
N GLN A 78 -21.96 -14.94 -8.12
CA GLN A 78 -23.41 -14.82 -8.15
C GLN A 78 -23.88 -13.40 -8.47
N PHE A 79 -23.13 -12.40 -8.06
CA PHE A 79 -23.43 -10.97 -8.27
C PHE A 79 -22.42 -10.30 -9.21
N SER A 80 -21.85 -11.06 -10.13
CA SER A 80 -20.89 -10.57 -11.12
C SER A 80 -21.48 -9.42 -11.94
N GLY A 81 -20.69 -8.38 -12.16
CA GLY A 81 -21.09 -7.19 -12.90
C GLY A 81 -22.05 -6.27 -12.15
N SER A 82 -22.12 -6.39 -10.81
CA SER A 82 -22.90 -5.46 -9.99
C SER A 82 -22.37 -4.04 -10.12
N ILE A 83 -23.33 -3.12 -10.22
CA ILE A 83 -23.08 -1.69 -10.35
C ILE A 83 -23.67 -0.98 -9.13
N THR A 84 -22.86 -0.18 -8.44
CA THR A 84 -23.31 0.74 -7.41
C THR A 84 -23.04 2.17 -7.84
N ARG A 85 -23.99 3.08 -7.58
CA ARG A 85 -23.90 4.49 -7.99
C ARG A 85 -23.83 5.39 -6.77
N GLY A 86 -23.03 6.43 -6.86
CA GLY A 86 -22.92 7.48 -5.86
C GLY A 86 -22.33 8.76 -6.42
N VAL A 87 -21.77 9.56 -5.53
CA VAL A 87 -21.06 10.79 -5.88
C VAL A 87 -19.67 10.81 -5.25
N ILE A 88 -18.80 11.68 -5.74
CA ILE A 88 -17.58 12.04 -5.04
C ILE A 88 -17.95 12.78 -3.75
N SER A 89 -17.73 12.17 -2.62
CA SER A 89 -18.02 12.70 -1.28
C SER A 89 -16.83 13.43 -0.65
N GLY A 90 -15.63 13.18 -1.14
CA GLY A 90 -14.40 13.83 -0.70
C GLY A 90 -13.23 13.55 -1.63
N LEU A 91 -12.25 14.42 -1.62
CA LEU A 91 -11.01 14.32 -2.38
C LEU A 91 -9.84 14.45 -1.43
N ASN A 92 -8.69 13.87 -1.82
CA ASN A 92 -7.44 13.93 -1.08
C ASN A 92 -7.60 13.50 0.40
N ARG A 93 -8.40 12.45 0.65
CA ARG A 93 -8.63 11.94 2.00
C ARG A 93 -7.44 11.15 2.51
N SER A 94 -6.87 11.58 3.63
CA SER A 94 -5.96 10.75 4.42
C SER A 94 -6.79 9.78 5.27
N VAL A 95 -6.47 8.49 5.23
CA VAL A 95 -7.25 7.43 5.88
C VAL A 95 -6.35 6.58 6.77
N GLY A 96 -6.02 7.12 7.95
CA GLY A 96 -5.25 6.41 8.97
C GLY A 96 -3.98 5.74 8.42
N SER A 97 -3.71 4.52 8.82
CA SER A 97 -2.52 3.77 8.40
C SER A 97 -2.43 3.48 6.90
N TYR A 98 -3.54 3.58 6.16
CA TYR A 98 -3.52 3.42 4.69
C TYR A 98 -2.89 4.61 3.95
N SER A 99 -2.75 5.74 4.63
CA SER A 99 -2.10 6.95 4.11
C SER A 99 -0.70 7.17 4.67
N SER A 100 -0.14 6.20 5.39
CA SER A 100 1.19 6.29 6.02
C SER A 100 2.35 6.53 5.04
N ASN A 101 2.11 6.38 3.75
CA ASN A 101 3.04 6.60 2.64
C ASN A 101 2.72 7.85 1.83
N GLY A 102 1.94 8.79 2.39
CA GLY A 102 1.50 10.01 1.72
C GLY A 102 0.37 9.79 0.70
N MET A 103 -0.17 8.58 0.56
CA MET A 103 -1.31 8.32 -0.33
C MET A 103 -2.58 8.99 0.17
N THR A 104 -3.33 9.54 -0.77
CA THR A 104 -4.67 10.06 -0.52
C THR A 104 -5.69 9.33 -1.38
N TYR A 105 -6.95 9.40 -0.96
CA TYR A 105 -8.02 8.61 -1.57
C TYR A 105 -9.19 9.50 -2.01
N ILE A 106 -9.90 9.02 -3.04
CA ILE A 106 -11.22 9.52 -3.40
C ILE A 106 -12.21 8.88 -2.44
N GLN A 107 -13.05 9.69 -1.79
CA GLN A 107 -14.19 9.23 -1.00
C GLN A 107 -15.46 9.27 -1.85
N THR A 108 -16.29 8.24 -1.75
CA THR A 108 -17.59 8.13 -2.43
C THR A 108 -18.63 7.50 -1.51
N ASP A 109 -19.91 7.81 -1.74
CA ASP A 109 -21.05 7.15 -1.11
C ASP A 109 -21.59 5.97 -1.97
N ALA A 110 -21.01 5.74 -3.17
CA ALA A 110 -21.22 4.49 -3.89
C ALA A 110 -20.80 3.31 -2.99
N ALA A 111 -21.66 2.30 -2.87
CA ALA A 111 -21.37 1.17 -1.98
C ALA A 111 -20.12 0.41 -2.44
N ILE A 112 -19.07 0.46 -1.61
CA ILE A 112 -17.83 -0.28 -1.77
C ILE A 112 -17.84 -1.42 -0.74
N ASN A 113 -17.84 -2.66 -1.21
CA ASN A 113 -17.92 -3.86 -0.39
C ASN A 113 -16.87 -4.88 -0.85
N PRO A 114 -16.55 -5.91 -0.05
CA PRO A 114 -15.76 -7.04 -0.52
C PRO A 114 -16.34 -7.62 -1.81
N GLY A 115 -15.51 -7.68 -2.86
CA GLY A 115 -15.87 -8.12 -4.20
C GLY A 115 -15.91 -7.03 -5.26
N ASN A 116 -15.96 -5.73 -4.90
CA ASN A 116 -15.63 -4.67 -5.85
C ASN A 116 -14.24 -4.02 -5.62
N SER A 117 -13.46 -4.54 -4.65
CA SER A 117 -12.03 -4.23 -4.52
C SER A 117 -11.28 -4.56 -5.80
N GLY A 118 -10.42 -3.65 -6.25
CA GLY A 118 -9.65 -3.76 -7.49
C GLY A 118 -10.47 -3.45 -8.75
N GLY A 119 -11.81 -3.32 -8.62
CA GLY A 119 -12.67 -2.88 -9.69
C GLY A 119 -12.63 -1.37 -9.91
N PRO A 120 -13.12 -0.89 -11.07
CA PRO A 120 -13.06 0.51 -11.42
C PRO A 120 -14.13 1.34 -10.69
N LEU A 121 -13.75 2.55 -10.29
CA LEU A 121 -14.65 3.66 -10.07
C LEU A 121 -14.64 4.50 -11.35
N VAL A 122 -15.81 4.66 -12.01
CA VAL A 122 -15.91 5.34 -13.31
C VAL A 122 -16.77 6.60 -13.22
N ASN A 123 -16.46 7.56 -14.07
CA ASN A 123 -17.31 8.75 -14.29
C ASN A 123 -18.46 8.44 -15.26
N LEU A 124 -19.35 9.41 -15.52
CA LEU A 124 -20.49 9.23 -16.44
C LEU A 124 -20.06 9.13 -17.94
N HIS A 125 -18.80 9.34 -18.25
CA HIS A 125 -18.25 9.13 -19.59
C HIS A 125 -17.68 7.71 -19.78
N GLY A 126 -17.74 6.86 -18.72
CA GLY A 126 -17.18 5.50 -18.74
C GLY A 126 -15.69 5.45 -18.49
N GLN A 127 -15.05 6.56 -18.12
CA GLN A 127 -13.62 6.63 -17.85
C GLN A 127 -13.34 6.22 -16.41
N VAL A 128 -12.30 5.42 -16.21
CA VAL A 128 -11.81 5.03 -14.88
C VAL A 128 -11.12 6.21 -14.22
N ILE A 129 -11.65 6.63 -13.08
CA ILE A 129 -11.13 7.73 -12.26
C ILE A 129 -10.50 7.26 -10.96
N GLY A 130 -10.72 5.99 -10.62
CA GLY A 130 -10.12 5.38 -9.43
C GLY A 130 -10.27 3.87 -9.43
N ILE A 131 -9.53 3.24 -8.50
CA ILE A 131 -9.57 1.79 -8.25
C ILE A 131 -10.17 1.60 -6.86
N SER A 132 -11.34 0.95 -6.78
CA SER A 132 -12.08 0.74 -5.53
C SER A 132 -11.29 -0.13 -4.55
N SER A 133 -11.27 0.20 -3.26
CA SER A 133 -10.64 -0.62 -2.21
C SER A 133 -11.56 -0.77 -1.01
N ALA A 134 -12.15 -1.94 -0.85
CA ALA A 134 -12.97 -2.28 0.31
C ALA A 134 -12.15 -2.51 1.59
N LYS A 135 -10.83 -2.69 1.47
CA LYS A 135 -9.92 -2.82 2.62
C LYS A 135 -9.90 -1.56 3.49
N ILE A 136 -10.16 -0.39 2.88
CA ILE A 136 -10.14 0.91 3.54
C ILE A 136 -11.48 1.24 4.21
N VAL A 137 -12.52 0.46 3.93
CA VAL A 137 -13.87 0.69 4.48
C VAL A 137 -13.87 0.41 5.97
N SER A 138 -14.31 1.39 6.76
CA SER A 138 -14.52 1.20 8.20
C SER A 138 -15.93 0.63 8.45
N GLU A 139 -16.02 -0.47 9.18
CA GLU A 139 -17.31 -1.03 9.63
C GLU A 139 -18.13 -0.06 10.50
N GLN A 140 -17.49 1.01 10.98
CA GLN A 140 -18.11 2.01 11.84
C GLN A 140 -18.86 3.12 11.08
N TYR A 141 -18.65 3.25 9.77
CA TYR A 141 -19.21 4.35 8.97
C TYR A 141 -19.87 3.81 7.69
N GLU A 142 -21.19 3.66 7.73
CA GLU A 142 -21.96 3.33 6.53
C GLU A 142 -21.90 4.46 5.48
N GLY A 143 -21.85 4.10 4.19
CA GLY A 143 -21.84 5.07 3.09
C GLY A 143 -20.51 5.79 2.89
N MET A 144 -19.41 5.26 3.45
CA MET A 144 -18.06 5.75 3.21
C MET A 144 -17.24 4.72 2.45
N GLY A 145 -17.18 4.85 1.13
CA GLY A 145 -16.31 4.08 0.25
C GLY A 145 -15.06 4.87 -0.14
N PHE A 146 -13.99 4.17 -0.47
CA PHE A 146 -12.72 4.77 -0.90
C PHE A 146 -12.20 4.13 -2.18
N ALA A 147 -11.54 4.94 -3.00
CA ALA A 147 -10.85 4.49 -4.20
C ALA A 147 -9.49 5.17 -4.33
N ILE A 148 -8.52 4.44 -4.86
CA ILE A 148 -7.18 4.93 -5.18
C ILE A 148 -7.32 5.81 -6.44
N PRO A 149 -6.89 7.09 -6.42
CA PRO A 149 -6.96 7.97 -7.59
C PRO A 149 -6.17 7.42 -8.78
N ILE A 150 -6.79 7.42 -9.98
CA ILE A 150 -6.16 6.80 -11.17
C ILE A 150 -4.92 7.55 -11.62
N THR A 151 -4.88 8.88 -11.53
CA THR A 151 -3.72 9.70 -11.94
C THR A 151 -2.48 9.33 -11.12
N GLY A 152 -2.63 9.22 -9.79
CA GLY A 152 -1.54 8.75 -8.91
C GLY A 152 -1.20 7.27 -9.11
N ALA A 153 -2.20 6.42 -9.37
CA ALA A 153 -1.99 5.00 -9.61
C ALA A 153 -1.20 4.74 -10.90
N LYS A 154 -1.29 5.61 -11.92
CA LYS A 154 -0.67 5.40 -13.22
C LYS A 154 0.84 5.23 -13.12
N SER A 155 1.54 6.08 -12.38
CA SER A 155 3.00 5.98 -12.22
C SER A 155 3.41 4.65 -11.54
N ILE A 156 2.63 4.23 -10.56
CA ILE A 156 2.84 2.92 -9.88
C ILE A 156 2.62 1.76 -10.87
N ILE A 157 1.56 1.83 -11.67
CA ILE A 157 1.26 0.82 -12.69
C ILE A 157 2.38 0.74 -13.73
N ASP A 158 2.88 1.89 -14.19
CA ASP A 158 3.98 1.96 -15.15
C ASP A 158 5.26 1.32 -14.59
N ASP A 159 5.59 1.56 -13.31
CA ASP A 159 6.70 0.90 -12.61
C ASP A 159 6.50 -0.62 -12.48
N LEU A 160 5.29 -1.06 -12.09
CA LEU A 160 4.97 -2.48 -12.01
C LEU A 160 5.06 -3.18 -13.36
N LEU A 161 4.69 -2.52 -14.44
CA LEU A 161 4.83 -3.02 -15.81
C LEU A 161 6.29 -3.12 -16.24
N ALA A 162 7.12 -2.15 -15.85
CA ALA A 162 8.52 -2.08 -16.25
C ALA A 162 9.43 -3.04 -15.48
N GLY A 163 9.25 -3.15 -14.16
CA GLY A 163 10.16 -3.88 -13.27
C GLY A 163 9.49 -4.87 -12.32
N GLY A 164 8.16 -4.88 -12.24
CA GLY A 164 7.41 -5.73 -11.32
C GLY A 164 7.37 -5.21 -9.87
N TYR A 165 7.91 -4.03 -9.61
CA TYR A 165 7.93 -3.33 -8.32
C TYR A 165 8.00 -1.82 -8.53
N VAL A 166 7.71 -1.03 -7.49
CA VAL A 166 7.78 0.44 -7.54
C VAL A 166 9.23 0.89 -7.35
N GLN A 167 9.78 1.52 -8.39
CA GLN A 167 11.19 1.92 -8.42
C GLN A 167 11.48 3.09 -7.47
N GLY A 168 12.72 3.13 -6.97
CA GLY A 168 13.21 4.25 -6.18
C GLY A 168 12.73 4.31 -4.74
N ARG A 169 11.96 3.35 -4.26
CA ARG A 169 11.63 3.22 -2.84
C ARG A 169 12.77 2.59 -2.06
N VAL A 170 12.92 3.03 -0.82
CA VAL A 170 13.95 2.50 0.08
C VAL A 170 13.34 1.61 1.16
N ARG A 171 14.15 0.69 1.67
CA ARG A 171 13.85 -0.15 2.81
C ARG A 171 15.08 -0.38 3.68
N PHE A 172 14.86 -0.76 4.92
CA PHE A 172 15.91 -1.21 5.83
C PHE A 172 16.20 -2.72 5.74
N GLY A 173 15.22 -3.53 5.33
CA GLY A 173 15.28 -4.99 5.41
C GLY A 173 15.10 -5.48 6.85
N ILE A 174 14.03 -5.04 7.51
CA ILE A 174 13.64 -5.42 8.87
C ILE A 174 12.15 -5.64 8.97
N LYS A 175 11.73 -6.43 9.96
CA LYS A 175 10.34 -6.53 10.40
C LYS A 175 10.21 -5.99 11.81
N GLY A 176 9.03 -5.52 12.19
CA GLY A 176 8.84 -4.99 13.52
C GLY A 176 7.46 -4.40 13.74
N THR A 177 7.31 -3.69 14.83
CA THR A 177 6.07 -3.05 15.23
C THR A 177 6.34 -1.72 15.92
N ALA A 178 5.39 -0.79 15.80
CA ALA A 178 5.48 0.48 16.50
C ALA A 178 5.24 0.29 18.00
N ILE A 179 6.03 0.97 18.82
CA ILE A 179 5.85 1.07 20.27
C ILE A 179 4.81 2.17 20.53
N THR A 180 3.68 1.78 21.08
CA THR A 180 2.61 2.72 21.46
C THR A 180 3.03 3.59 22.66
N GLN A 181 2.39 4.74 22.80
CA GLN A 181 2.64 5.64 23.97
C GLN A 181 2.44 4.92 25.31
N MET A 182 1.46 4.01 25.40
CA MET A 182 1.21 3.23 26.61
C MET A 182 2.37 2.27 26.91
N GLN A 183 2.86 1.55 25.89
CA GLN A 183 4.01 0.64 26.03
C GLN A 183 5.28 1.41 26.38
N ALA A 184 5.53 2.55 25.71
CA ALA A 184 6.67 3.43 26.02
C ALA A 184 6.69 3.83 27.48
N ALA A 185 5.56 4.28 28.02
CA ALA A 185 5.44 4.66 29.43
C ALA A 185 5.53 3.47 30.40
N MET A 186 5.05 2.28 30.01
CA MET A 186 5.07 1.07 30.85
C MET A 186 6.48 0.49 31.01
N TYR A 187 7.27 0.53 29.95
CA TYR A 187 8.60 -0.08 29.89
C TYR A 187 9.74 0.92 30.01
N ASP A 188 9.41 2.20 30.22
CA ASP A 188 10.38 3.31 30.26
C ASP A 188 11.33 3.31 29.05
N VAL A 189 10.74 3.21 27.86
CA VAL A 189 11.42 3.22 26.56
C VAL A 189 10.81 4.29 25.65
N PRO A 190 11.53 4.81 24.65
CA PRO A 190 10.96 5.77 23.71
C PRO A 190 9.87 5.13 22.81
N GLN A 191 8.98 5.98 22.26
CA GLN A 191 8.16 5.61 21.12
C GLN A 191 9.07 5.48 19.89
N GLY A 192 8.73 4.55 19.01
CA GLY A 192 9.50 4.28 17.80
C GLY A 192 9.09 2.96 17.16
N PHE A 193 9.93 2.45 16.29
CA PHE A 193 9.71 1.17 15.60
C PHE A 193 10.65 0.10 16.18
N MET A 194 10.10 -0.85 16.92
CA MET A 194 10.85 -1.96 17.50
C MET A 194 11.09 -3.04 16.45
N ILE A 195 12.35 -3.38 16.24
CA ILE A 195 12.80 -4.42 15.32
C ILE A 195 12.48 -5.79 15.93
N SER A 196 11.75 -6.64 15.23
CA SER A 196 11.53 -8.04 15.63
C SER A 196 12.41 -9.02 14.87
N GLU A 197 12.78 -8.68 13.63
CA GLU A 197 13.59 -9.53 12.74
C GLU A 197 14.41 -8.66 11.81
N ILE A 198 15.63 -9.11 11.50
CA ILE A 198 16.54 -8.47 10.53
C ILE A 198 16.72 -9.45 9.38
N ASP A 199 16.36 -9.01 8.17
CA ASP A 199 16.46 -9.83 6.95
C ASP A 199 17.92 -10.14 6.61
N GLU A 200 18.18 -11.23 5.89
CA GLU A 200 19.53 -11.62 5.47
C GLU A 200 20.23 -10.54 4.62
N ASP A 201 19.48 -9.75 3.88
CA ASP A 201 19.98 -8.64 3.05
C ASP A 201 19.74 -7.26 3.67
N SER A 202 19.51 -7.17 4.98
CA SER A 202 19.27 -5.90 5.67
C SER A 202 20.46 -4.94 5.57
N CYS A 203 20.16 -3.63 5.50
CA CYS A 203 21.20 -2.58 5.61
C CYS A 203 21.85 -2.52 6.99
N PHE A 204 21.27 -3.16 8.00
CA PHE A 204 21.85 -3.27 9.34
C PHE A 204 22.87 -4.42 9.48
N ASN A 205 23.04 -5.27 8.45
CA ASN A 205 24.02 -6.35 8.50
C ASN A 205 25.43 -5.80 8.63
N GLY A 206 26.17 -6.31 9.62
CA GLY A 206 27.53 -5.84 9.95
C GLY A 206 27.57 -4.63 10.88
N THR A 207 26.42 -4.18 11.39
CA THR A 207 26.32 -3.21 12.50
C THR A 207 26.02 -3.94 13.81
N ASP A 208 25.97 -3.19 14.92
CA ASP A 208 25.60 -3.74 16.23
C ASP A 208 24.08 -3.83 16.46
N VAL A 209 23.25 -3.50 15.45
CA VAL A 209 21.79 -3.53 15.54
C VAL A 209 21.30 -4.97 15.67
N GLN A 210 20.35 -5.20 16.57
CA GLN A 210 19.77 -6.50 16.85
C GLN A 210 18.25 -6.45 17.04
N ALA A 211 17.62 -7.60 17.11
CA ALA A 211 16.21 -7.69 17.46
C ALA A 211 15.94 -7.04 18.81
N TYR A 212 14.80 -6.38 18.93
CA TYR A 212 14.31 -5.56 20.03
C TYR A 212 14.92 -4.16 20.16
N ASP A 213 15.89 -3.78 19.35
CA ASP A 213 16.28 -2.38 19.23
C ASP A 213 15.10 -1.56 18.66
N ILE A 214 14.97 -0.31 19.10
CA ILE A 214 13.87 0.59 18.73
C ILE A 214 14.44 1.73 17.89
N ILE A 215 14.02 1.85 16.64
CA ILE A 215 14.36 3.01 15.80
C ILE A 215 13.54 4.21 16.29
N THR A 216 14.22 5.30 16.63
CA THR A 216 13.62 6.52 17.20
C THR A 216 13.71 7.73 16.28
N ALA A 217 14.73 7.79 15.41
CA ALA A 217 14.88 8.83 14.41
C ALA A 217 15.70 8.35 13.19
N ILE A 218 15.56 9.08 12.09
CA ILE A 218 16.42 9.00 10.89
C ILE A 218 16.99 10.38 10.68
N ASP A 219 18.32 10.51 10.68
CA ASP A 219 19.01 11.80 10.74
C ASP A 219 18.38 12.68 11.83
N ASP A 220 18.05 13.92 11.54
CA ASP A 220 17.43 14.87 12.49
C ASP A 220 15.90 14.68 12.65
N THR A 221 15.29 13.67 12.03
CA THR A 221 13.83 13.50 12.01
C THR A 221 13.39 12.38 12.96
N GLU A 222 12.69 12.74 14.05
CA GLU A 222 12.07 11.75 14.96
C GLU A 222 11.01 10.91 14.25
N THR A 223 10.96 9.61 14.58
CA THR A 223 10.03 8.63 13.99
C THR A 223 9.31 7.84 15.09
N LYS A 224 8.28 8.46 15.70
CA LYS A 224 7.53 7.90 16.85
C LYS A 224 6.47 6.88 16.45
N SER A 225 6.18 6.77 15.15
CA SER A 225 5.16 5.87 14.62
C SER A 225 5.64 5.23 13.32
N LEU A 226 4.98 4.14 12.91
CA LEU A 226 5.22 3.54 11.60
C LEU A 226 4.94 4.51 10.44
N GLU A 227 3.93 5.38 10.63
CA GLU A 227 3.56 6.41 9.64
C GLU A 227 4.69 7.42 9.48
N GLU A 228 5.23 7.96 10.58
CA GLU A 228 6.34 8.91 10.55
C GLU A 228 7.61 8.27 9.96
N LEU A 229 7.92 7.02 10.33
CA LEU A 229 9.04 6.27 9.77
C LEU A 229 8.89 6.12 8.24
N ALA A 230 7.72 5.67 7.76
CA ALA A 230 7.46 5.49 6.35
C ALA A 230 7.52 6.81 5.58
N ASN A 231 6.93 7.89 6.12
CA ASN A 231 6.97 9.22 5.50
C ASN A 231 8.38 9.79 5.43
N THR A 232 9.21 9.56 6.46
CA THR A 232 10.62 9.99 6.46
C THR A 232 11.39 9.28 5.35
N LEU A 233 11.18 7.98 5.17
CA LEU A 233 11.83 7.20 4.12
C LEU A 233 11.48 7.64 2.69
N LEU A 234 10.34 8.32 2.47
CA LEU A 234 9.99 8.88 1.17
C LEU A 234 10.96 9.98 0.68
N ASN A 235 11.74 10.56 1.58
CA ASN A 235 12.72 11.60 1.24
C ASN A 235 14.06 11.04 0.76
N TYR A 236 14.26 9.71 0.81
CA TYR A 236 15.51 9.05 0.45
C TYR A 236 15.39 8.25 -0.83
N LYS A 237 16.53 7.95 -1.41
CA LYS A 237 16.68 7.09 -2.60
C LYS A 237 17.56 5.88 -2.28
N PRO A 238 17.41 4.78 -3.01
CA PRO A 238 18.32 3.63 -2.90
C PRO A 238 19.77 4.05 -3.06
N GLY A 239 20.61 3.63 -2.12
CA GLY A 239 22.02 4.00 -2.06
C GLY A 239 22.33 5.26 -1.25
N ASP A 240 21.33 6.02 -0.79
CA ASP A 240 21.55 7.12 0.14
C ASP A 240 22.03 6.58 1.48
N THR A 241 22.85 7.36 2.17
CA THR A 241 23.34 7.06 3.51
C THR A 241 22.53 7.86 4.52
N ALA A 242 22.10 7.21 5.60
CA ALA A 242 21.35 7.82 6.68
C ALA A 242 21.93 7.42 8.04
N GLU A 243 21.90 8.32 9.01
CA GLU A 243 22.18 8.05 10.40
C GLU A 243 20.89 7.62 11.10
N ILE A 244 20.89 6.40 11.65
CA ILE A 244 19.73 5.85 12.33
C ILE A 244 19.97 5.92 13.83
N HIS A 245 19.07 6.58 14.54
CA HIS A 245 19.07 6.67 15.99
C HIS A 245 18.25 5.50 16.55
N LEU A 246 18.86 4.77 17.47
CA LEU A 246 18.25 3.59 18.07
C LEU A 246 18.33 3.66 19.59
N PHE A 247 17.38 2.97 20.22
CA PHE A 247 17.37 2.73 21.63
C PHE A 247 17.36 1.22 21.88
N ARG A 248 18.30 0.75 22.73
CA ARG A 248 18.39 -0.65 23.15
C ARG A 248 17.83 -0.81 24.54
N PRO A 249 16.69 -1.52 24.71
CA PRO A 249 16.15 -1.82 26.03
C PRO A 249 17.13 -2.68 26.84
N ASN A 250 17.16 -2.44 28.16
CA ASN A 250 17.91 -3.31 29.09
C ASN A 250 17.35 -4.72 29.14
N GLU A 251 18.13 -5.70 29.61
CA GLU A 251 17.69 -7.09 29.82
C GLU A 251 16.47 -7.19 30.76
N SER A 252 16.29 -6.23 31.67
CA SER A 252 15.11 -6.13 32.53
C SER A 252 13.83 -5.74 31.80
N GLY A 253 13.95 -5.25 30.54
CA GLY A 253 12.85 -4.71 29.76
C GLY A 253 12.40 -3.31 30.19
N VAL A 254 13.12 -2.65 31.10
CA VAL A 254 12.79 -1.30 31.58
C VAL A 254 14.01 -0.39 31.45
N GLY A 255 13.85 0.75 30.75
CA GLY A 255 14.95 1.65 30.41
C GLY A 255 15.90 1.04 29.39
N GLY A 256 17.01 1.73 29.10
CA GLY A 256 18.01 1.27 28.12
C GLY A 256 19.02 2.37 27.77
N GLU A 257 19.67 2.22 26.62
CA GLU A 257 20.69 3.15 26.14
C GLU A 257 20.41 3.54 24.67
N GLU A 258 20.76 4.78 24.33
CA GLU A 258 20.71 5.31 22.97
C GLU A 258 22.03 5.06 22.25
N PHE A 259 21.98 4.76 20.97
CA PHE A 259 23.13 4.67 20.09
C PHE A 259 22.73 5.01 18.64
N THR A 260 23.72 5.25 17.80
CA THR A 260 23.50 5.55 16.39
C THR A 260 24.29 4.63 15.49
N VAL A 261 23.77 4.33 14.32
CA VAL A 261 24.48 3.63 13.25
C VAL A 261 24.26 4.34 11.93
N THR A 262 25.27 4.36 11.08
CA THR A 262 25.14 4.88 9.72
C THR A 262 24.96 3.70 8.77
N VAL A 263 23.92 3.73 7.95
CA VAL A 263 23.61 2.67 6.99
C VAL A 263 23.40 3.22 5.58
N THR A 264 23.61 2.36 4.58
CA THR A 264 23.22 2.66 3.19
C THR A 264 21.86 2.00 2.92
N LEU A 265 20.87 2.82 2.55
CA LEU A 265 19.49 2.38 2.35
C LEU A 265 19.37 1.50 1.10
N LEU A 266 18.62 0.40 1.23
CA LEU A 266 18.40 -0.57 0.17
C LEU A 266 17.23 -0.14 -0.73
N GLU A 267 17.23 -0.61 -1.98
CA GLU A 267 16.06 -0.53 -2.83
C GLU A 267 15.00 -1.55 -2.39
N ASP A 268 13.74 -1.09 -2.28
CA ASP A 268 12.60 -1.98 -2.08
C ASP A 268 12.15 -2.55 -3.43
N LYS A 269 12.51 -3.78 -3.72
CA LYS A 269 12.14 -4.50 -4.96
C LYS A 269 10.79 -5.22 -4.85
N GLY A 270 10.01 -4.94 -3.82
CA GLY A 270 8.70 -5.57 -3.60
C GLY A 270 8.77 -7.06 -3.21
N GLU A 271 9.97 -7.60 -2.98
CA GLU A 271 10.21 -9.00 -2.60
C GLU A 271 10.08 -9.24 -1.09
N THR A 272 9.69 -8.23 -0.33
CA THR A 272 9.45 -8.40 1.10
C THR A 272 8.36 -9.44 1.31
N GLN A 273 8.81 -10.64 1.65
CA GLN A 273 7.95 -11.73 2.09
C GLN A 273 7.14 -11.23 3.30
N GLY A 274 5.83 -11.43 3.21
CA GLY A 274 4.91 -11.09 4.28
C GLY A 274 5.03 -12.00 5.45
#